data_d9b4df98105d4580e5dea83de776deba
#
_entry.id   d9b4df98105d4580e5dea83de776deba
#
_cell.length_a   1.000
_cell.length_b   1.000
_cell.length_c   1.000
_cell.angle_alpha   90.00
_cell.angle_beta   90.00
_cell.angle_gamma   90.00
#
_symmetry.space_group_name_H-M   'P 1'
#
loop_
_entity.id
_entity.type
_entity.pdbx_description
1 polymer ?
#
loop_
_entity_poly.entity_id
_entity_poly.type
_entity_poly.pdbx_seq_one_letter_code
_entity_poly.pdbx_strand_id
1 'polypeptide(L)'
;MEAGGRVIHEAREDDMRLKTLAAIVSFVFLTLNDGARAQQSEIDTPAWNDNSLITVQKRDGTLSRSGNVKIEFYGHDAFKVTSPGGLTVLTDPWRNDSTSLYPKWFLSEFPAIRVDIVLSTHAHFDHDAVERPKGLMVLERLVGQFKLGDIEITGLADKHKCEPTPADKPESTSADLHVETCPPNNAIAFDNAIQLVQTGGLRIAIWGDNRASPDPSLDHYLKNVDVLILPVDSILTRAEVAAIVGKYDPKTVIPAHYYVTGLTTDASGLESAEGWVNDQEKVHHADVRRLDSADLTLNAAELKGAHHRVYYFGNHFVEK
;
A
#
# COMPACT_ATOMS: atom_id res chain seq x y z
N MET A 1 -91.02 21.89 -13.76
CA MET A 1 -90.14 22.92 -13.25
C MET A 1 -89.61 22.40 -11.91
N GLU A 2 -88.47 21.72 -11.88
CA GLU A 2 -87.64 21.41 -10.73
C GLU A 2 -86.57 20.39 -11.13
N ALA A 3 -85.46 20.87 -11.73
CA ALA A 3 -84.29 20.01 -11.96
C ALA A 3 -83.02 20.86 -12.11
N GLY A 4 -82.90 22.01 -11.47
CA GLY A 4 -81.77 22.91 -11.65
C GLY A 4 -80.90 23.21 -10.40
N GLY A 5 -81.33 22.72 -9.22
CA GLY A 5 -80.73 23.15 -7.95
C GLY A 5 -79.71 22.18 -7.30
N ARG A 6 -79.65 20.93 -7.76
CA ARG A 6 -78.86 19.91 -7.08
C ARG A 6 -77.43 19.69 -7.64
N VAL A 7 -77.20 20.06 -8.87
CA VAL A 7 -75.90 19.83 -9.56
C VAL A 7 -74.82 20.85 -9.14
N ILE A 8 -75.24 22.07 -8.75
CA ILE A 8 -74.26 23.14 -8.42
C ILE A 8 -73.71 22.97 -7.00
N HIS A 9 -74.41 22.29 -6.09
CA HIS A 9 -73.92 22.09 -4.73
C HIS A 9 -72.90 20.95 -4.63
N GLU A 10 -73.04 19.86 -5.39
CA GLU A 10 -72.04 18.77 -5.41
C GLU A 10 -70.70 19.18 -6.04
N ALA A 11 -70.75 19.98 -7.11
CA ALA A 11 -69.51 20.45 -7.72
C ALA A 11 -68.67 21.39 -6.83
N ARG A 12 -69.31 22.07 -5.90
CA ARG A 12 -68.64 22.99 -4.97
C ARG A 12 -68.01 22.26 -3.75
N GLU A 13 -68.62 21.19 -3.29
CA GLU A 13 -68.03 20.37 -2.20
C GLU A 13 -66.84 19.54 -2.69
N ASP A 14 -66.88 19.03 -3.91
CA ASP A 14 -65.74 18.27 -4.48
C ASP A 14 -64.52 19.18 -4.76
N ASP A 15 -64.73 20.41 -5.23
CA ASP A 15 -63.63 21.38 -5.48
C ASP A 15 -62.97 21.82 -4.16
N MET A 16 -63.75 21.92 -3.08
CA MET A 16 -63.24 22.25 -1.77
C MET A 16 -62.46 21.07 -1.11
N ARG A 17 -62.90 19.84 -1.32
CA ARG A 17 -62.19 18.63 -0.86
C ARG A 17 -60.91 18.40 -1.62
N LEU A 18 -60.86 18.65 -2.93
CA LEU A 18 -59.67 18.51 -3.75
C LEU A 18 -58.60 19.55 -3.38
N LYS A 19 -58.97 20.80 -3.11
CA LYS A 19 -58.04 21.85 -2.67
C LYS A 19 -57.49 21.59 -1.26
N THR A 20 -58.29 21.00 -0.36
CA THR A 20 -57.82 20.62 0.98
C THR A 20 -56.87 19.43 0.95
N LEU A 21 -57.11 18.44 0.08
CA LEU A 21 -56.18 17.31 -0.11
C LEU A 21 -54.85 17.73 -0.73
N ALA A 22 -54.88 18.64 -1.72
CA ALA A 22 -53.66 19.16 -2.34
C ALA A 22 -52.79 19.96 -1.36
N ALA A 23 -53.39 20.71 -0.42
CA ALA A 23 -52.69 21.45 0.64
C ALA A 23 -52.03 20.52 1.66
N ILE A 24 -52.70 19.43 2.06
CA ILE A 24 -52.18 18.46 2.99
C ILE A 24 -51.02 17.66 2.38
N VAL A 25 -51.13 17.25 1.13
CA VAL A 25 -50.05 16.52 0.44
C VAL A 25 -48.81 17.41 0.22
N SER A 26 -49.01 18.69 -0.11
CA SER A 26 -47.88 19.63 -0.23
C SER A 26 -47.19 19.92 1.13
N PHE A 27 -47.93 19.94 2.23
CA PHE A 27 -47.35 20.16 3.56
C PHE A 27 -46.57 18.92 4.08
N VAL A 28 -47.05 17.71 3.77
CA VAL A 28 -46.35 16.46 4.14
C VAL A 28 -45.05 16.28 3.33
N PHE A 29 -45.02 16.71 2.05
CA PHE A 29 -43.77 16.65 1.25
C PHE A 29 -42.72 17.69 1.69
N LEU A 30 -43.11 18.85 2.19
CA LEU A 30 -42.20 19.86 2.73
C LEU A 30 -41.57 19.44 4.06
N THR A 31 -42.33 18.74 4.93
CA THR A 31 -41.80 18.27 6.23
C THR A 31 -40.91 17.03 6.12
N LEU A 32 -41.07 16.20 5.05
CA LEU A 32 -40.21 15.04 4.80
C LEU A 32 -38.88 15.45 4.19
N ASN A 33 -38.78 16.56 3.47
CA ASN A 33 -37.53 17.05 2.91
C ASN A 33 -36.61 17.75 3.93
N ASP A 34 -37.19 18.42 4.93
CA ASP A 34 -36.37 19.05 5.99
C ASP A 34 -35.82 18.04 6.99
N GLY A 35 -36.52 16.91 7.22
CA GLY A 35 -36.03 15.81 8.06
C GLY A 35 -34.88 15.04 7.43
N ALA A 36 -34.86 14.92 6.10
CA ALA A 36 -33.78 14.24 5.38
C ALA A 36 -32.52 15.11 5.23
N ARG A 37 -32.63 16.42 5.23
CA ARG A 37 -31.48 17.35 5.23
C ARG A 37 -30.82 17.52 6.58
N ALA A 38 -31.55 17.42 7.67
CA ALA A 38 -30.98 17.56 9.02
C ALA A 38 -30.16 16.34 9.45
N GLN A 39 -30.39 15.17 8.87
CA GLN A 39 -29.62 13.96 9.20
C GLN A 39 -28.30 13.82 8.41
N GLN A 40 -28.05 14.66 7.42
CA GLN A 40 -26.79 14.67 6.68
C GLN A 40 -25.71 15.59 7.27
N SER A 41 -26.00 16.35 8.32
CA SER A 41 -25.06 17.34 8.88
C SER A 41 -24.31 16.89 10.14
N GLU A 42 -24.65 15.74 10.72
CA GLU A 42 -23.95 15.19 11.89
C GLU A 42 -23.60 13.72 11.69
N ILE A 43 -22.78 13.42 10.71
CA ILE A 43 -21.81 12.37 10.93
C ILE A 43 -20.73 13.05 11.76
N ASP A 44 -20.86 12.91 13.07
CA ASP A 44 -19.81 13.24 14.03
C ASP A 44 -18.58 12.41 13.61
N THR A 45 -17.71 13.04 12.82
CA THR A 45 -16.51 12.40 12.33
C THR A 45 -15.59 12.32 13.54
N PRO A 46 -15.30 11.12 14.05
CA PRO A 46 -14.42 10.97 15.21
C PRO A 46 -13.12 11.72 14.98
N ALA A 47 -12.43 12.11 16.06
CA ALA A 47 -11.17 12.88 16.05
C ALA A 47 -9.99 12.21 15.29
N TRP A 48 -10.24 11.21 14.48
CA TRP A 48 -9.32 10.50 13.61
C TRP A 48 -9.54 10.76 12.11
N ASN A 49 -10.08 11.90 11.78
CA ASN A 49 -10.31 12.35 10.41
C ASN A 49 -9.05 12.78 9.65
N ASP A 50 -7.88 12.39 10.11
CA ASP A 50 -6.63 12.58 9.38
C ASP A 50 -6.43 11.54 8.26
N ASN A 51 -7.45 10.70 8.03
CA ASN A 51 -7.43 9.74 6.97
C ASN A 51 -7.65 10.44 5.62
N SER A 52 -6.71 10.24 4.70
CA SER A 52 -6.68 10.92 3.40
C SER A 52 -7.89 10.59 2.54
N LEU A 53 -8.42 9.35 2.63
CA LEU A 53 -9.60 8.93 1.88
C LEU A 53 -10.82 9.75 2.25
N ILE A 54 -11.06 10.00 3.54
CA ILE A 54 -12.17 10.83 4.02
C ILE A 54 -11.99 12.27 3.52
N THR A 55 -10.77 12.80 3.56
CA THR A 55 -10.46 14.13 3.05
C THR A 55 -10.73 14.24 1.55
N VAL A 56 -10.35 13.22 0.78
CA VAL A 56 -10.58 13.12 -0.66
C VAL A 56 -12.07 13.04 -0.97
N GLN A 57 -12.84 12.24 -0.26
CA GLN A 57 -14.29 12.12 -0.43
C GLN A 57 -14.99 13.46 -0.15
N LYS A 58 -14.56 14.21 0.88
CA LYS A 58 -15.08 15.56 1.19
C LYS A 58 -14.76 16.60 0.11
N ARG A 59 -13.77 16.33 -0.76
CA ARG A 59 -13.37 17.19 -1.89
C ARG A 59 -13.95 16.73 -3.22
N ASP A 60 -15.10 16.06 -3.23
CA ASP A 60 -15.80 15.53 -4.40
C ASP A 60 -15.00 14.50 -5.21
N GLY A 61 -13.98 13.88 -4.62
CA GLY A 61 -13.25 12.76 -5.20
C GLY A 61 -12.41 13.08 -6.44
N THR A 62 -12.22 14.37 -6.79
CA THR A 62 -11.36 14.74 -7.91
C THR A 62 -9.90 14.60 -7.52
N LEU A 63 -9.23 13.55 -8.03
CA LEU A 63 -7.83 13.23 -7.75
C LEU A 63 -6.97 13.45 -8.99
N SER A 64 -5.81 14.05 -8.79
CA SER A 64 -4.82 14.19 -9.86
C SER A 64 -4.14 12.85 -10.13
N ARG A 65 -4.13 12.45 -11.41
CA ARG A 65 -3.40 11.25 -11.86
C ARG A 65 -1.93 11.52 -12.17
N SER A 66 -1.48 12.74 -12.00
CA SER A 66 -0.10 13.17 -12.19
C SER A 66 0.31 14.14 -11.10
N GLY A 67 1.57 14.13 -10.72
CA GLY A 67 2.10 15.01 -9.68
C GLY A 67 3.17 14.33 -8.84
N ASN A 68 3.50 14.97 -7.73
CA ASN A 68 4.51 14.45 -6.82
C ASN A 68 3.97 13.24 -6.03
N VAL A 69 4.79 12.22 -5.95
CA VAL A 69 4.59 11.05 -5.09
C VAL A 69 5.63 11.11 -3.99
N LYS A 70 5.19 11.02 -2.73
CA LYS A 70 6.08 10.96 -1.58
C LYS A 70 6.27 9.51 -1.17
N ILE A 71 7.51 9.10 -0.93
CA ILE A 71 7.90 7.80 -0.39
C ILE A 71 8.56 8.05 0.95
N GLU A 72 8.07 7.43 2.02
CA GLU A 72 8.61 7.53 3.37
C GLU A 72 9.08 6.14 3.81
N PHE A 73 10.30 6.07 4.34
CA PHE A 73 10.93 4.84 4.79
C PHE A 73 10.73 4.65 6.29
N TYR A 74 10.18 3.52 6.68
CA TYR A 74 9.93 3.14 8.08
C TYR A 74 10.92 2.09 8.59
N GLY A 75 11.97 1.83 7.80
CA GLY A 75 12.96 0.81 8.08
C GLY A 75 12.59 -0.55 7.53
N HIS A 76 13.58 -1.42 7.36
CA HIS A 76 13.45 -2.76 6.82
C HIS A 76 12.87 -2.76 5.39
N ASP A 77 11.67 -3.32 5.17
CA ASP A 77 10.97 -3.26 3.89
C ASP A 77 9.67 -2.41 3.97
N ALA A 78 9.52 -1.63 5.04
CA ALA A 78 8.34 -0.83 5.26
C ALA A 78 8.44 0.55 4.62
N PHE A 79 7.58 0.80 3.63
CA PHE A 79 7.50 2.06 2.90
C PHE A 79 6.08 2.60 2.87
N LYS A 80 5.91 3.90 3.07
CA LYS A 80 4.64 4.58 2.86
C LYS A 80 4.71 5.41 1.58
N VAL A 81 3.81 5.14 0.65
CA VAL A 81 3.63 5.88 -0.59
C VAL A 81 2.43 6.81 -0.44
N THR A 82 2.63 8.11 -0.64
CA THR A 82 1.56 9.11 -0.67
C THR A 82 1.35 9.59 -2.10
N SER A 83 0.12 9.43 -2.59
CA SER A 83 -0.28 9.85 -3.92
C SER A 83 -0.40 11.37 -4.07
N PRO A 84 -0.43 11.93 -5.30
CA PRO A 84 -0.71 13.34 -5.52
C PRO A 84 -2.07 13.78 -4.97
N GLY A 85 -3.04 12.88 -4.90
CA GLY A 85 -4.36 13.11 -4.31
C GLY A 85 -4.37 13.07 -2.78
N GLY A 86 -3.26 12.64 -2.15
CA GLY A 86 -3.12 12.52 -0.71
C GLY A 86 -3.51 11.16 -0.14
N LEU A 87 -3.86 10.17 -0.97
CA LEU A 87 -4.07 8.80 -0.51
C LEU A 87 -2.75 8.13 -0.15
N THR A 88 -2.77 7.26 0.85
CA THR A 88 -1.58 6.63 1.43
C THR A 88 -1.66 5.12 1.37
N VAL A 89 -0.55 4.49 0.96
CA VAL A 89 -0.33 3.05 0.98
C VAL A 89 0.90 2.78 1.82
N LEU A 90 0.79 1.95 2.83
CA LEU A 90 1.91 1.43 3.61
C LEU A 90 2.15 -0.02 3.22
N THR A 91 3.39 -0.39 2.96
CA THR A 91 3.80 -1.76 2.65
C THR A 91 4.61 -2.35 3.79
N ASP A 92 4.48 -3.65 3.99
CA ASP A 92 5.32 -4.49 4.83
C ASP A 92 5.68 -3.91 6.22
N PRO A 93 4.68 -3.55 7.05
CA PRO A 93 4.94 -3.17 8.42
C PRO A 93 5.51 -4.37 9.19
N TRP A 94 6.52 -4.13 10.02
CA TRP A 94 7.28 -5.14 10.72
C TRP A 94 6.94 -5.23 12.22
N ARG A 95 7.22 -6.36 12.82
CA ARG A 95 7.20 -6.62 14.28
C ARG A 95 8.31 -7.58 14.66
N ASN A 96 8.55 -7.73 15.95
CA ASN A 96 9.35 -8.84 16.44
C ASN A 96 8.52 -10.13 16.44
N ASP A 97 9.18 -11.26 16.26
CA ASP A 97 8.54 -12.58 16.39
C ASP A 97 7.94 -12.74 17.80
N SER A 98 6.67 -13.14 17.84
CA SER A 98 5.91 -13.36 19.09
C SER A 98 6.14 -14.74 19.68
N THR A 99 6.67 -15.68 18.90
CA THR A 99 6.84 -17.08 19.30
C THR A 99 8.15 -17.35 20.03
N SER A 100 9.08 -16.38 20.00
CA SER A 100 10.45 -16.49 20.51
C SER A 100 11.32 -17.54 19.77
N LEU A 101 10.91 -17.96 18.58
CA LEU A 101 11.72 -18.81 17.70
C LEU A 101 12.86 -18.03 17.07
N TYR A 102 12.64 -16.76 16.82
CA TYR A 102 13.64 -15.83 16.32
C TYR A 102 14.09 -14.86 17.42
N PRO A 103 15.31 -14.39 17.38
CA PRO A 103 15.78 -13.34 18.29
C PRO A 103 15.01 -12.03 18.00
N LYS A 104 15.15 -11.09 18.91
CA LYS A 104 14.56 -9.76 18.71
C LYS A 104 15.30 -9.01 17.59
N TRP A 105 14.59 -8.71 16.49
CA TRP A 105 15.14 -8.02 15.31
C TRP A 105 15.07 -6.50 15.41
N PHE A 106 14.00 -5.99 16.03
CA PHE A 106 13.72 -4.55 16.09
C PHE A 106 13.79 -4.03 17.52
N LEU A 107 14.42 -2.88 17.71
CA LEU A 107 14.58 -2.20 19.00
C LEU A 107 13.28 -1.59 19.53
N SER A 108 12.37 -1.22 18.62
CA SER A 108 11.08 -0.62 18.92
C SER A 108 9.94 -1.41 18.29
N GLU A 109 8.71 -1.02 18.58
CA GLU A 109 7.52 -1.48 17.90
C GLU A 109 7.26 -0.60 16.67
N PHE A 110 6.63 -1.17 15.64
CA PHE A 110 6.21 -0.39 14.47
C PHE A 110 5.27 0.76 14.92
N PRO A 111 5.45 1.98 14.40
CA PRO A 111 4.64 3.12 14.83
C PRO A 111 3.17 2.96 14.45
N ALA A 112 2.27 3.36 15.37
CA ALA A 112 0.82 3.32 15.17
C ALA A 112 0.35 4.48 14.27
N ILE A 113 0.78 4.48 13.02
CA ILE A 113 0.41 5.49 12.03
C ILE A 113 -0.95 5.22 11.39
N ARG A 114 -1.55 6.25 10.82
CA ARG A 114 -2.79 6.15 10.04
C ARG A 114 -2.48 6.18 8.56
N VAL A 115 -3.09 5.25 7.83
CA VAL A 115 -2.97 5.14 6.39
C VAL A 115 -4.29 4.70 5.77
N ASP A 116 -4.47 4.92 4.48
CA ASP A 116 -5.68 4.46 3.78
C ASP A 116 -5.61 2.96 3.50
N ILE A 117 -4.46 2.48 3.04
CA ILE A 117 -4.24 1.08 2.65
C ILE A 117 -2.99 0.56 3.36
N VAL A 118 -3.09 -0.64 3.92
CA VAL A 118 -1.94 -1.43 4.39
C VAL A 118 -1.81 -2.64 3.47
N LEU A 119 -0.59 -2.89 2.99
CA LEU A 119 -0.23 -4.06 2.19
C LEU A 119 0.77 -4.92 2.94
N SER A 120 0.76 -6.23 2.70
CA SER A 120 1.91 -7.10 2.95
C SER A 120 2.25 -7.91 1.70
N THR A 121 3.54 -8.16 1.47
CA THR A 121 4.01 -8.99 0.37
C THR A 121 3.90 -10.47 0.70
N HIS A 122 4.20 -10.86 1.95
CA HIS A 122 4.15 -12.22 2.45
C HIS A 122 3.94 -12.26 3.98
N ALA A 123 3.86 -13.43 4.57
CA ALA A 123 3.39 -13.63 5.93
C ALA A 123 4.50 -13.84 6.98
N HIS A 124 5.66 -13.24 6.81
CA HIS A 124 6.69 -13.22 7.86
C HIS A 124 6.47 -12.08 8.86
N PHE A 125 6.92 -12.27 10.10
CA PHE A 125 6.71 -11.31 11.18
C PHE A 125 7.30 -9.92 10.87
N ASP A 126 8.33 -9.88 10.06
CA ASP A 126 9.03 -8.67 9.65
C ASP A 126 8.43 -7.98 8.41
N HIS A 127 7.33 -8.54 7.86
CA HIS A 127 6.58 -7.96 6.74
C HIS A 127 5.06 -7.89 6.97
N ASP A 128 4.54 -8.56 8.01
CA ASP A 128 3.10 -8.79 8.16
C ASP A 128 2.52 -8.28 9.50
N ALA A 129 3.07 -7.17 10.01
CA ALA A 129 2.49 -6.52 11.20
C ALA A 129 1.34 -5.57 10.83
N VAL A 130 0.42 -6.04 9.98
CA VAL A 130 -0.66 -5.23 9.40
C VAL A 130 -1.66 -4.69 10.44
N GLU A 131 -1.66 -5.26 11.64
CA GLU A 131 -2.46 -4.81 12.78
C GLU A 131 -1.89 -3.58 13.49
N ARG A 132 -0.60 -3.24 13.26
CA ARG A 132 0.08 -2.13 13.92
C ARG A 132 -0.35 -0.76 13.37
N PRO A 133 -0.34 -0.53 12.07
CA PRO A 133 -0.87 0.69 11.49
C PRO A 133 -2.41 0.67 11.56
N LYS A 134 -3.02 1.87 11.62
CA LYS A 134 -4.47 2.05 11.56
C LYS A 134 -4.87 2.29 10.11
N GLY A 135 -4.99 1.21 9.34
CA GLY A 135 -5.46 1.23 7.96
C GLY A 135 -6.98 1.28 7.85
N LEU A 136 -7.50 1.96 6.84
CA LEU A 136 -8.92 1.81 6.46
C LEU A 136 -9.15 0.47 5.76
N MET A 137 -8.17 0.02 5.01
CA MET A 137 -8.17 -1.25 4.31
C MET A 137 -6.85 -1.97 4.55
N VAL A 138 -6.94 -3.28 4.71
CA VAL A 138 -5.79 -4.18 4.80
C VAL A 138 -5.90 -5.17 3.63
N LEU A 139 -4.87 -5.22 2.81
CA LEU A 139 -4.77 -6.07 1.63
C LEU A 139 -3.53 -6.97 1.80
N GLU A 140 -3.67 -7.99 2.63
CA GLU A 140 -2.60 -8.96 2.86
C GLU A 140 -2.37 -9.79 1.61
N ARG A 141 -1.14 -9.79 1.10
CA ARG A 141 -0.73 -10.61 -0.04
C ARG A 141 -1.71 -10.49 -1.21
N LEU A 142 -2.07 -9.25 -1.55
CA LEU A 142 -2.99 -9.00 -2.66
C LEU A 142 -2.51 -9.69 -3.93
N VAL A 143 -3.37 -10.46 -4.54
CA VAL A 143 -3.22 -11.02 -5.89
C VAL A 143 -4.32 -10.48 -6.79
N GLY A 144 -3.94 -9.95 -7.95
CA GLY A 144 -4.86 -9.28 -8.87
C GLY A 144 -4.82 -7.77 -8.73
N GLN A 145 -5.91 -7.10 -9.10
CA GLN A 145 -5.94 -5.64 -9.19
C GLN A 145 -6.88 -5.01 -8.16
N PHE A 146 -6.43 -3.93 -7.57
CA PHE A 146 -7.21 -3.07 -6.68
C PHE A 146 -7.02 -1.61 -7.06
N LYS A 147 -8.09 -0.82 -7.00
CA LYS A 147 -8.06 0.60 -7.34
C LYS A 147 -8.83 1.44 -6.35
N LEU A 148 -8.20 2.51 -5.90
CA LEU A 148 -8.79 3.51 -5.02
C LEU A 148 -8.32 4.90 -5.44
N GLY A 149 -9.23 5.75 -5.88
CA GLY A 149 -8.92 7.10 -6.30
C GLY A 149 -7.84 7.18 -7.38
N ASP A 150 -6.70 7.79 -7.08
CA ASP A 150 -5.55 7.91 -7.97
C ASP A 150 -4.46 6.85 -7.72
N ILE A 151 -4.77 5.81 -6.94
CA ILE A 151 -3.90 4.66 -6.70
C ILE A 151 -4.48 3.43 -7.40
N GLU A 152 -3.62 2.71 -8.10
CA GLU A 152 -3.89 1.38 -8.63
C GLU A 152 -2.80 0.42 -8.13
N ILE A 153 -3.19 -0.73 -7.59
CA ILE A 153 -2.29 -1.73 -7.05
C ILE A 153 -2.51 -3.02 -7.82
N THR A 154 -1.43 -3.62 -8.32
CA THR A 154 -1.44 -4.94 -8.93
C THR A 154 -0.56 -5.87 -8.12
N GLY A 155 -1.15 -6.86 -7.48
CA GLY A 155 -0.42 -7.91 -6.77
C GLY A 155 -0.10 -9.06 -7.71
N LEU A 156 1.17 -9.41 -7.81
CA LEU A 156 1.74 -10.42 -8.70
C LEU A 156 2.16 -11.63 -7.85
N ALA A 157 1.35 -12.69 -7.87
CA ALA A 157 1.62 -13.91 -7.12
C ALA A 157 2.88 -14.61 -7.62
N ASP A 158 3.82 -14.89 -6.74
CA ASP A 158 5.03 -15.65 -7.01
C ASP A 158 5.52 -16.38 -5.73
N LYS A 159 6.79 -16.69 -5.66
CA LYS A 159 7.42 -17.45 -4.59
C LYS A 159 8.39 -16.60 -3.81
N HIS A 160 8.37 -16.78 -2.51
CA HIS A 160 9.42 -16.32 -1.63
C HIS A 160 10.80 -16.90 -2.03
N LYS A 161 11.84 -16.15 -1.76
CA LYS A 161 13.21 -16.66 -1.89
C LYS A 161 13.40 -17.82 -0.93
N CYS A 162 13.84 -18.93 -1.47
CA CYS A 162 14.04 -20.16 -0.73
C CYS A 162 15.51 -20.53 -0.68
N GLU A 163 16.03 -20.74 0.51
CA GLU A 163 17.37 -21.28 0.72
C GLU A 163 17.25 -22.80 0.92
N PRO A 164 18.00 -23.61 0.14
CA PRO A 164 18.01 -25.05 0.37
C PRO A 164 18.44 -25.38 1.80
N THR A 165 17.61 -26.06 2.56
CA THR A 165 18.01 -26.55 3.86
C THR A 165 19.14 -27.57 3.68
N PRO A 166 20.32 -27.42 4.32
CA PRO A 166 21.33 -28.42 4.26
C PRO A 166 20.78 -29.79 4.70
N ALA A 167 21.16 -30.86 3.99
CA ALA A 167 20.61 -32.18 4.21
C ALA A 167 20.85 -32.75 5.62
N ASP A 168 21.71 -32.13 6.41
CA ASP A 168 22.08 -32.45 7.80
C ASP A 168 21.28 -31.65 8.84
N LYS A 169 20.49 -30.65 8.43
CA LYS A 169 19.58 -29.97 9.35
C LYS A 169 18.19 -30.60 9.23
N PRO A 170 17.59 -31.07 10.36
CA PRO A 170 16.21 -31.49 10.34
C PRO A 170 15.34 -30.35 9.87
N GLU A 171 14.36 -30.66 9.00
CA GLU A 171 13.31 -29.71 8.65
C GLU A 171 12.82 -29.07 9.94
N SER A 172 12.91 -27.75 10.01
CA SER A 172 12.39 -27.00 11.16
C SER A 172 10.89 -27.29 11.21
N THR A 173 10.49 -28.14 12.17
CA THR A 173 9.08 -28.33 12.52
C THR A 173 8.62 -27.11 13.30
N SER A 174 8.82 -25.91 12.75
CA SER A 174 8.33 -24.74 13.41
C SER A 174 6.80 -24.79 13.39
N ALA A 175 6.20 -24.58 14.55
CA ALA A 175 4.76 -24.41 14.70
C ALA A 175 4.28 -23.12 13.99
N ASP A 176 5.18 -22.41 13.35
CA ASP A 176 4.88 -21.30 12.47
C ASP A 176 4.22 -21.86 11.21
N LEU A 177 2.99 -21.43 10.95
CA LEU A 177 2.18 -21.84 9.79
C LEU A 177 2.83 -21.50 8.45
N HIS A 178 4.01 -20.88 8.47
CA HIS A 178 4.74 -20.32 7.33
C HIS A 178 6.09 -21.00 7.13
N VAL A 179 6.21 -22.29 7.43
CA VAL A 179 7.43 -23.04 7.10
C VAL A 179 7.62 -23.06 5.61
N GLU A 180 8.55 -22.28 5.16
CA GLU A 180 8.95 -22.26 3.76
C GLU A 180 9.87 -23.43 3.49
N THR A 181 9.30 -24.47 2.94
CA THR A 181 10.09 -25.57 2.38
C THR A 181 10.43 -25.24 0.94
N CYS A 182 11.70 -25.42 0.57
CA CYS A 182 12.12 -25.28 -0.82
C CYS A 182 11.45 -26.34 -1.72
N PRO A 183 11.16 -26.00 -3.00
CA PRO A 183 10.81 -27.01 -3.98
C PRO A 183 11.81 -28.19 -3.98
N PRO A 184 11.36 -29.45 -4.11
CA PRO A 184 10.00 -29.86 -4.52
C PRO A 184 9.00 -29.95 -3.37
N ASN A 185 9.36 -29.67 -2.14
CA ASN A 185 8.53 -29.93 -0.98
C ASN A 185 7.50 -28.81 -0.69
N ASN A 186 7.71 -27.61 -1.25
CA ASN A 186 6.73 -26.52 -1.15
C ASN A 186 5.58 -26.71 -2.14
N ALA A 187 4.45 -27.21 -1.63
CA ALA A 187 3.23 -27.40 -2.41
C ALA A 187 2.36 -26.13 -2.56
N ILE A 188 2.71 -25.04 -1.88
CA ILE A 188 1.98 -23.78 -1.92
C ILE A 188 2.14 -23.14 -3.31
N ALA A 189 1.03 -22.72 -3.92
CA ALA A 189 1.03 -22.17 -5.28
C ALA A 189 1.80 -20.86 -5.34
N PHE A 190 1.66 -20.02 -4.31
CA PHE A 190 2.46 -18.80 -4.10
C PHE A 190 2.56 -18.52 -2.60
N ASP A 191 3.61 -17.87 -2.18
CA ASP A 191 3.87 -17.46 -0.78
C ASP A 191 4.46 -16.05 -0.68
N ASN A 192 4.70 -15.39 -1.80
CA ASN A 192 5.00 -13.97 -1.88
C ASN A 192 4.21 -13.32 -3.03
N ALA A 193 3.85 -12.07 -2.87
CA ALA A 193 3.23 -11.26 -3.91
C ALA A 193 4.03 -9.96 -4.12
N ILE A 194 4.69 -9.84 -5.29
CA ILE A 194 5.30 -8.56 -5.68
C ILE A 194 4.16 -7.55 -5.86
N GLN A 195 4.26 -6.40 -5.21
CA GLN A 195 3.24 -5.36 -5.28
C GLN A 195 3.67 -4.25 -6.25
N LEU A 196 2.85 -3.98 -7.27
CA LEU A 196 3.05 -2.88 -8.20
C LEU A 196 2.05 -1.76 -7.88
N VAL A 197 2.52 -0.67 -7.28
CA VAL A 197 1.74 0.52 -6.97
C VAL A 197 1.89 1.54 -8.09
N GLN A 198 0.77 1.96 -8.67
CA GLN A 198 0.73 2.96 -9.74
C GLN A 198 0.01 4.21 -9.25
N THR A 199 0.70 5.33 -9.21
CA THR A 199 0.16 6.64 -8.81
C THR A 199 1.07 7.76 -9.30
N GLY A 200 0.51 8.97 -9.49
CA GLY A 200 1.28 10.15 -9.92
C GLY A 200 1.97 10.01 -11.28
N GLY A 201 1.59 9.02 -12.08
CA GLY A 201 2.27 8.66 -13.33
C GLY A 201 3.51 7.81 -13.13
N LEU A 202 3.77 7.34 -11.90
CA LEU A 202 4.86 6.42 -11.56
C LEU A 202 4.34 4.99 -11.39
N ARG A 203 5.21 4.02 -11.72
CA ARG A 203 5.07 2.60 -11.47
C ARG A 203 6.12 2.18 -10.45
N ILE A 204 5.70 1.80 -9.25
CA ILE A 204 6.56 1.47 -8.11
C ILE A 204 6.37 -0.01 -7.82
N ALA A 205 7.40 -0.81 -8.03
CA ALA A 205 7.40 -2.23 -7.69
C ALA A 205 8.07 -2.45 -6.33
N ILE A 206 7.37 -3.14 -5.44
CA ILE A 206 7.85 -3.59 -4.13
C ILE A 206 8.06 -5.10 -4.24
N TRP A 207 9.33 -5.52 -4.10
CA TRP A 207 9.74 -6.90 -4.36
C TRP A 207 9.38 -7.85 -3.22
N GLY A 208 9.45 -7.35 -1.99
CA GLY A 208 9.41 -8.19 -0.79
C GLY A 208 10.54 -9.23 -0.84
N ASP A 209 10.34 -10.35 -0.19
CA ASP A 209 11.32 -11.45 -0.17
C ASP A 209 11.17 -12.40 -1.35
N ASN A 210 10.75 -11.89 -2.49
CA ASN A 210 10.54 -12.70 -3.69
C ASN A 210 11.86 -13.30 -4.21
N ARG A 211 11.76 -14.50 -4.78
CA ARG A 211 12.89 -15.14 -5.47
C ARG A 211 13.44 -14.26 -6.60
N ALA A 212 14.71 -14.46 -6.94
CA ALA A 212 15.40 -13.66 -7.96
C ALA A 212 14.86 -13.86 -9.39
N SER A 213 14.25 -15.01 -9.65
CA SER A 213 13.69 -15.37 -10.95
C SER A 213 12.19 -15.64 -10.83
N PRO A 214 11.37 -14.58 -10.84
CA PRO A 214 9.91 -14.71 -10.84
C PRO A 214 9.41 -15.49 -12.05
N ASP A 215 8.15 -15.93 -11.99
CA ASP A 215 7.51 -16.57 -13.14
C ASP A 215 7.59 -15.66 -14.37
N PRO A 216 8.02 -16.16 -15.54
CA PRO A 216 8.17 -15.36 -16.76
C PRO A 216 6.89 -14.64 -17.21
N SER A 217 5.71 -15.14 -16.83
CA SER A 217 4.45 -14.45 -17.12
C SER A 217 4.33 -13.08 -16.46
N LEU A 218 5.12 -12.81 -15.41
CA LEU A 218 5.16 -11.55 -14.69
C LEU A 218 6.09 -10.50 -15.32
N ASP A 219 6.94 -10.89 -16.25
CA ASP A 219 7.98 -10.02 -16.82
C ASP A 219 7.41 -8.72 -17.42
N HIS A 220 6.25 -8.78 -18.05
CA HIS A 220 5.65 -7.61 -18.69
C HIS A 220 5.15 -6.56 -17.67
N TYR A 221 4.85 -6.97 -16.42
CA TYR A 221 4.52 -6.05 -15.34
C TYR A 221 5.76 -5.39 -14.74
N LEU A 222 6.89 -6.10 -14.69
CA LEU A 222 8.10 -5.69 -13.98
C LEU A 222 9.06 -4.89 -14.85
N LYS A 223 8.99 -5.01 -16.19
CA LYS A 223 9.86 -4.26 -17.10
C LYS A 223 9.60 -2.75 -17.04
N ASN A 224 10.70 -1.99 -17.05
CA ASN A 224 10.72 -0.53 -17.14
C ASN A 224 9.85 0.14 -16.05
N VAL A 225 9.84 -0.40 -14.83
CA VAL A 225 9.22 0.29 -13.70
C VAL A 225 10.00 1.56 -13.38
N ASP A 226 9.31 2.58 -12.87
CA ASP A 226 9.95 3.84 -12.51
C ASP A 226 10.78 3.70 -11.24
N VAL A 227 10.26 2.94 -10.27
CA VAL A 227 10.92 2.67 -8.99
C VAL A 227 10.83 1.18 -8.69
N LEU A 228 11.96 0.58 -8.37
CA LEU A 228 12.05 -0.79 -7.85
C LEU A 228 12.57 -0.73 -6.42
N ILE A 229 11.74 -1.09 -5.45
CA ILE A 229 12.13 -1.30 -4.05
C ILE A 229 12.54 -2.76 -3.93
N LEU A 230 13.82 -3.00 -3.58
CA LEU A 230 14.45 -4.30 -3.72
C LEU A 230 15.34 -4.62 -2.52
N PRO A 231 15.20 -5.79 -1.89
CA PRO A 231 16.13 -6.28 -0.87
C PRO A 231 17.56 -6.35 -1.39
N VAL A 232 18.53 -5.85 -0.63
CA VAL A 232 19.95 -5.91 -0.99
C VAL A 232 20.80 -6.34 0.21
N ASP A 233 21.85 -7.13 -0.06
CA ASP A 233 22.76 -7.66 0.96
C ASP A 233 22.03 -8.38 2.14
N SER A 234 20.91 -9.03 1.83
CA SER A 234 20.09 -9.78 2.78
C SER A 234 19.50 -11.04 2.13
N ILE A 235 18.21 -11.01 1.77
CA ILE A 235 17.52 -12.12 1.11
C ILE A 235 18.12 -12.43 -0.28
N LEU A 236 18.45 -11.40 -1.06
CA LEU A 236 19.04 -11.56 -2.39
C LEU A 236 20.55 -11.34 -2.34
N THR A 237 21.29 -12.20 -3.01
CA THR A 237 22.73 -11.98 -3.24
C THR A 237 22.94 -10.83 -4.22
N ARG A 238 24.12 -10.19 -4.19
CA ARG A 238 24.46 -9.10 -5.13
C ARG A 238 24.36 -9.52 -6.60
N ALA A 239 24.68 -10.77 -6.92
CA ALA A 239 24.54 -11.30 -8.28
C ALA A 239 23.07 -11.40 -8.70
N GLU A 240 22.19 -11.82 -7.80
CA GLU A 240 20.75 -11.88 -8.05
C GLU A 240 20.16 -10.46 -8.19
N VAL A 241 20.54 -9.53 -7.34
CA VAL A 241 20.16 -8.11 -7.47
C VAL A 241 20.57 -7.55 -8.82
N ALA A 242 21.84 -7.78 -9.24
CA ALA A 242 22.32 -7.35 -10.55
C ALA A 242 21.55 -7.99 -11.72
N ALA A 243 21.20 -9.27 -11.60
CA ALA A 243 20.40 -9.97 -12.61
C ALA A 243 18.96 -9.40 -12.71
N ILE A 244 18.32 -9.09 -11.58
CA ILE A 244 17.00 -8.47 -11.52
C ILE A 244 17.03 -7.08 -12.16
N VAL A 245 17.96 -6.23 -11.75
CA VAL A 245 18.11 -4.87 -12.27
C VAL A 245 18.41 -4.89 -13.77
N GLY A 246 19.31 -5.77 -14.22
CA GLY A 246 19.64 -5.92 -15.65
C GLY A 246 18.47 -6.47 -16.48
N LYS A 247 17.65 -7.36 -15.92
CA LYS A 247 16.49 -7.95 -16.63
C LYS A 247 15.33 -6.97 -16.76
N TYR A 248 15.02 -6.24 -15.71
CA TYR A 248 13.80 -5.42 -15.62
C TYR A 248 14.03 -3.95 -15.94
N ASP A 249 15.28 -3.51 -15.96
CA ASP A 249 15.69 -2.15 -16.35
C ASP A 249 14.91 -1.03 -15.67
N PRO A 250 14.87 -0.99 -14.31
CA PRO A 250 14.17 0.05 -13.59
C PRO A 250 14.88 1.40 -13.77
N LYS A 251 14.12 2.51 -13.80
CA LYS A 251 14.73 3.84 -13.80
C LYS A 251 15.45 4.13 -12.49
N THR A 252 14.91 3.63 -11.38
CA THR A 252 15.41 3.88 -10.04
C THR A 252 15.30 2.63 -9.19
N VAL A 253 16.32 2.38 -8.36
CA VAL A 253 16.34 1.35 -7.34
C VAL A 253 16.39 2.00 -5.97
N ILE A 254 15.55 1.54 -5.06
CA ILE A 254 15.59 1.87 -3.64
C ILE A 254 15.95 0.57 -2.90
N PRO A 255 17.13 0.49 -2.25
CA PRO A 255 17.48 -0.68 -1.44
C PRO A 255 16.57 -0.79 -0.23
N ALA A 256 16.20 -2.01 0.11
CA ALA A 256 15.33 -2.38 1.20
C ALA A 256 15.90 -3.58 1.96
N HIS A 257 15.26 -3.98 3.05
CA HIS A 257 15.53 -5.17 3.84
C HIS A 257 16.97 -5.25 4.37
N TYR A 258 17.54 -4.12 4.76
CA TYR A 258 18.90 -4.03 5.27
C TYR A 258 18.94 -3.57 6.74
N TYR A 259 20.09 -3.76 7.37
CA TYR A 259 20.36 -3.29 8.73
C TYR A 259 20.28 -1.75 8.82
N VAL A 260 19.47 -1.25 9.74
CA VAL A 260 19.29 0.18 10.01
C VAL A 260 19.70 0.47 11.44
N THR A 261 20.76 1.26 11.62
CA THR A 261 21.24 1.65 12.94
C THR A 261 20.16 2.41 13.72
N GLY A 262 19.92 2.02 14.95
CA GLY A 262 18.88 2.60 15.81
C GLY A 262 17.51 1.93 15.69
N LEU A 263 17.31 1.07 14.68
CA LEU A 263 16.10 0.29 14.50
C LEU A 263 16.34 -1.21 14.65
N THR A 264 17.30 -1.76 13.91
CA THR A 264 17.57 -3.20 13.89
C THR A 264 18.65 -3.59 14.89
N THR A 265 18.62 -4.83 15.35
CA THR A 265 19.63 -5.41 16.23
C THR A 265 20.58 -6.29 15.44
N ASP A 266 21.81 -6.51 15.97
CA ASP A 266 22.78 -7.44 15.36
C ASP A 266 22.24 -8.88 15.31
N ALA A 267 21.30 -9.22 16.18
CA ALA A 267 20.68 -10.55 16.22
C ALA A 267 19.76 -10.82 15.01
N SER A 268 19.40 -9.80 14.23
CA SER A 268 18.66 -9.96 12.97
C SER A 268 19.48 -10.66 11.89
N GLY A 269 20.81 -10.58 11.98
CA GLY A 269 21.70 -11.07 10.92
C GLY A 269 21.70 -10.24 9.65
N LEU A 270 20.98 -9.11 9.63
CA LEU A 270 20.94 -8.21 8.47
C LEU A 270 22.27 -7.48 8.33
N GLU A 271 22.67 -7.25 7.09
CA GLU A 271 23.83 -6.43 6.74
C GLU A 271 23.40 -5.03 6.30
N SER A 272 24.32 -4.06 6.40
CA SER A 272 24.10 -2.71 5.87
C SER A 272 24.12 -2.71 4.35
N ALA A 273 23.20 -2.00 3.72
CA ALA A 273 23.23 -1.81 2.27
C ALA A 273 24.39 -0.91 1.77
N GLU A 274 25.17 -0.30 2.67
CA GLU A 274 26.25 0.63 2.31
C GLU A 274 27.30 -0.01 1.38
N GLY A 275 27.61 -1.29 1.58
CA GLY A 275 28.52 -2.04 0.72
C GLY A 275 28.02 -2.11 -0.73
N TRP A 276 26.76 -2.50 -0.92
CA TRP A 276 26.12 -2.55 -2.23
C TRP A 276 26.01 -1.15 -2.87
N VAL A 277 25.61 -0.13 -2.08
CA VAL A 277 25.49 1.25 -2.58
C VAL A 277 26.84 1.80 -3.07
N ASN A 278 27.91 1.52 -2.34
CA ASN A 278 29.27 1.91 -2.73
C ASN A 278 29.70 1.22 -4.02
N ASP A 279 29.33 -0.04 -4.23
CA ASP A 279 29.61 -0.76 -5.47
C ASP A 279 28.82 -0.16 -6.64
N GLN A 280 27.55 0.20 -6.44
CA GLN A 280 26.78 0.90 -7.47
C GLN A 280 27.45 2.20 -7.91
N GLU A 281 27.93 3.01 -6.94
CA GLU A 281 28.58 4.29 -7.22
C GLU A 281 29.96 4.12 -7.86
N LYS A 282 30.82 3.29 -7.28
CA LYS A 282 32.25 3.22 -7.64
C LYS A 282 32.55 2.26 -8.77
N VAL A 283 31.83 1.14 -8.87
CA VAL A 283 32.07 0.08 -9.85
C VAL A 283 31.14 0.22 -11.03
N HIS A 284 29.85 0.47 -10.79
CA HIS A 284 28.82 0.56 -11.82
C HIS A 284 28.55 1.99 -12.29
N HIS A 285 29.15 2.99 -11.66
CA HIS A 285 29.00 4.41 -11.99
C HIS A 285 27.55 4.90 -12.02
N ALA A 286 26.71 4.31 -11.16
CA ALA A 286 25.31 4.69 -11.04
C ALA A 286 25.16 6.10 -10.41
N ASP A 287 24.08 6.81 -10.75
CA ASP A 287 23.69 8.06 -10.08
C ASP A 287 23.13 7.76 -8.69
N VAL A 288 24.02 7.68 -7.70
CA VAL A 288 23.64 7.40 -6.30
C VAL A 288 23.29 8.69 -5.58
N ARG A 289 22.09 8.71 -5.00
CA ARG A 289 21.54 9.79 -4.17
C ARG A 289 21.37 9.28 -2.75
N ARG A 290 22.33 9.64 -1.86
CA ARG A 290 22.20 9.41 -0.43
C ARG A 290 21.27 10.47 0.14
N LEU A 291 20.20 10.03 0.77
CA LEU A 291 19.21 10.93 1.38
C LEU A 291 19.65 11.31 2.80
N ASP A 292 19.27 12.48 3.22
CA ASP A 292 19.51 13.03 4.57
C ASP A 292 18.23 13.04 5.43
N SER A 293 17.18 12.41 4.94
CA SER A 293 15.87 12.30 5.60
C SER A 293 15.22 10.94 5.32
N ALA A 294 14.18 10.63 6.08
CA ALA A 294 13.38 9.42 5.91
C ALA A 294 12.35 9.53 4.76
N ASP A 295 12.36 10.61 3.99
CA ASP A 295 11.38 10.82 2.92
C ASP A 295 12.04 11.25 1.60
N LEU A 296 11.40 10.85 0.52
CA LEU A 296 11.76 11.12 -0.85
C LEU A 296 10.53 11.55 -1.62
N THR A 297 10.61 12.66 -2.35
CA THR A 297 9.55 13.08 -3.26
C THR A 297 10.02 12.90 -4.70
N LEU A 298 9.19 12.22 -5.51
CA LEU A 298 9.48 11.93 -6.92
C LEU A 298 8.31 12.35 -7.80
N ASN A 299 8.61 12.66 -9.04
CA ASN A 299 7.61 12.76 -10.09
C ASN A 299 8.14 12.16 -11.41
N ALA A 300 7.22 11.83 -12.31
CA ALA A 300 7.56 11.18 -13.56
C ALA A 300 8.51 12.02 -14.47
N ALA A 301 8.47 13.35 -14.34
CA ALA A 301 9.33 14.23 -15.13
C ALA A 301 10.80 14.18 -14.66
N GLU A 302 11.02 14.09 -13.34
CA GLU A 302 12.37 13.98 -12.75
C GLU A 302 13.05 12.64 -13.08
N LEU A 303 12.26 11.59 -13.28
CA LEU A 303 12.75 10.28 -13.67
C LEU A 303 12.89 10.11 -15.20
N LYS A 304 12.56 11.16 -15.97
CA LYS A 304 12.74 11.11 -17.42
C LYS A 304 14.25 11.06 -17.76
N GLY A 305 14.67 9.95 -18.35
CA GLY A 305 16.08 9.72 -18.71
C GLY A 305 16.94 9.21 -17.53
N ALA A 306 16.35 8.96 -16.36
CA ALA A 306 17.02 8.20 -15.31
C ALA A 306 17.16 6.73 -15.74
N HIS A 307 18.29 6.12 -15.38
CA HIS A 307 18.60 4.74 -15.66
C HIS A 307 19.43 4.18 -14.50
N HIS A 308 18.89 3.20 -13.82
CA HIS A 308 19.49 2.57 -12.63
C HIS A 308 19.97 3.58 -11.57
N ARG A 309 19.25 4.72 -11.40
CA ARG A 309 19.54 5.64 -10.30
C ARG A 309 19.27 4.95 -8.98
N VAL A 310 20.10 5.20 -7.99
CA VAL A 310 19.89 4.67 -6.63
C VAL A 310 19.50 5.81 -5.68
N TYR A 311 18.39 5.65 -4.96
CA TYR A 311 18.07 6.47 -3.80
C TYR A 311 18.25 5.64 -2.53
N TYR A 312 19.14 6.07 -1.65
CA TYR A 312 19.50 5.36 -0.43
C TYR A 312 19.18 6.16 0.81
N PHE A 313 18.32 5.63 1.65
CA PHE A 313 17.87 6.26 2.90
C PHE A 313 18.93 6.15 4.03
N GLY A 314 19.91 5.25 3.92
CA GLY A 314 20.89 5.04 4.97
C GLY A 314 20.23 4.56 6.26
N ASN A 315 20.51 5.29 7.35
CA ASN A 315 19.89 5.03 8.65
C ASN A 315 18.74 6.01 8.97
N HIS A 316 18.26 6.76 7.96
CA HIS A 316 17.13 7.67 8.14
C HIS A 316 15.83 6.92 7.93
N PHE A 317 15.05 6.76 8.99
CA PHE A 317 13.73 6.15 8.98
C PHE A 317 12.75 6.98 9.81
N VAL A 318 11.44 6.79 9.60
CA VAL A 318 10.41 7.47 10.39
C VAL A 318 10.27 6.77 11.73
N GLU A 319 10.66 7.45 12.80
CA GLU A 319 10.66 6.87 14.16
C GLU A 319 9.28 6.91 14.82
N LYS A 320 8.46 7.97 14.64
CA LYS A 320 7.11 8.14 15.23
C LYS A 320 6.27 9.13 14.43
#